data_89616974083b3a9c687f8aedb5915137
#
_entry.id   89616974083b3a9c687f8aedb5915137
#
_cell.length_a   1.000
_cell.length_b   1.000
_cell.length_c   1.000
_cell.angle_alpha   90.00
_cell.angle_beta   90.00
_cell.angle_gamma   90.00
#
_symmetry.space_group_name_H-M   'P 1'
#
loop_
_entity.id
_entity.type
_entity.pdbx_description
1 polymer ?
#
loop_
_entity_poly.entity_id
_entity_poly.type
_entity_poly.pdbx_seq_one_letter_code
_entity_poly.pdbx_strand_id
1 'polypeptide(L)'
;MINSKIANKAVTNAKLGSESVGGSKLAKKAVTEAKLGPESVTTGKLGNEAVSSAKISSAVWHQILKNTTYVTETSGPQSETNKTVIAKCPSGKEAIGGGVRVTGANSKVVPTESAPEFDATGARIGWSASAREIEPESGTWTLLAYAVCVEL
;
A
#
# COMPACT_ATOMS: atom_id res chain seq x y z
N MET A 1 21.33 49.95 8.37
CA MET A 1 22.02 49.80 7.08
C MET A 1 20.98 49.53 6.01
N ILE A 2 20.85 50.41 5.03
CA ILE A 2 19.82 50.29 3.98
C ILE A 2 20.34 49.35 2.88
N ASN A 3 19.45 48.49 2.38
CA ASN A 3 19.69 47.48 1.31
C ASN A 3 20.30 48.08 -0.01
N SER A 4 20.40 49.40 -0.12
CA SER A 4 20.86 50.09 -1.30
C SER A 4 22.38 49.96 -1.58
N LYS A 5 23.15 49.29 -0.71
CA LYS A 5 24.61 49.14 -0.88
C LYS A 5 25.04 47.91 -1.69
N ILE A 6 24.14 47.02 -2.05
CA ILE A 6 24.45 45.86 -2.88
C ILE A 6 23.65 45.99 -4.18
N ALA A 7 24.35 46.15 -5.30
CA ALA A 7 23.69 46.19 -6.60
C ALA A 7 23.02 44.88 -6.95
N ASN A 8 21.99 44.97 -7.79
CA ASN A 8 21.29 43.76 -8.27
C ASN A 8 22.30 42.78 -8.91
N LYS A 9 22.18 41.49 -8.56
CA LYS A 9 23.06 40.39 -9.03
C LYS A 9 24.55 40.56 -8.61
N ALA A 10 24.88 41.47 -7.69
CA ALA A 10 26.25 41.64 -7.22
C ALA A 10 26.77 40.43 -6.42
N VAL A 11 25.90 39.66 -5.79
CA VAL A 11 26.24 38.40 -5.08
C VAL A 11 25.95 37.23 -6.02
N THR A 12 26.98 36.59 -6.50
CA THR A 12 26.92 35.39 -7.36
C THR A 12 27.33 34.15 -6.55
N ASN A 13 27.07 32.93 -7.09
CA ASN A 13 27.49 31.68 -6.46
C ASN A 13 28.99 31.65 -6.16
N ALA A 14 29.82 32.20 -7.05
CA ALA A 14 31.27 32.25 -6.86
C ALA A 14 31.71 33.14 -5.68
N LYS A 15 30.83 34.06 -5.23
CA LYS A 15 31.09 34.96 -4.08
C LYS A 15 30.55 34.43 -2.77
N LEU A 16 29.81 33.31 -2.80
CA LEU A 16 29.33 32.58 -1.62
C LEU A 16 30.26 31.39 -1.40
N GLY A 17 31.02 31.39 -0.32
CA GLY A 17 31.79 30.23 0.09
C GLY A 17 30.88 29.05 0.45
N SER A 18 31.44 27.86 0.44
CA SER A 18 30.72 26.65 0.90
C SER A 18 30.17 26.88 2.32
N GLU A 19 28.92 26.51 2.54
CA GLU A 19 28.20 26.62 3.83
C GLU A 19 28.04 28.04 4.37
N SER A 20 28.40 29.09 3.57
CA SER A 20 28.31 30.50 4.00
C SER A 20 26.86 30.94 4.31
N VAL A 21 25.84 30.25 3.78
CA VAL A 21 24.42 30.50 4.03
C VAL A 21 23.84 29.35 4.87
N GLY A 22 24.00 29.42 6.17
CA GLY A 22 23.38 28.47 7.11
C GLY A 22 21.91 28.80 7.40
N GLY A 23 21.21 27.89 8.06
CA GLY A 23 19.77 28.01 8.36
C GLY A 23 19.39 29.28 9.12
N SER A 24 20.27 29.81 10.00
CA SER A 24 20.03 31.05 10.74
C SER A 24 20.02 32.32 9.85
N LYS A 25 20.55 32.22 8.64
CA LYS A 25 20.56 33.31 7.64
C LYS A 25 19.38 33.28 6.68
N LEU A 26 18.57 32.22 6.76
CA LEU A 26 17.35 32.04 5.99
C LEU A 26 16.14 32.33 6.90
N ALA A 27 15.38 33.38 6.57
CA ALA A 27 14.13 33.66 7.26
C ALA A 27 13.12 32.49 7.07
N LYS A 28 12.18 32.34 8.00
CA LYS A 28 11.09 31.39 7.83
C LYS A 28 10.39 31.62 6.48
N LYS A 29 10.14 30.54 5.72
CA LYS A 29 9.54 30.59 4.37
C LYS A 29 10.38 31.30 3.31
N ALA A 30 11.66 31.58 3.55
CA ALA A 30 12.52 32.19 2.55
C ALA A 30 12.76 31.29 1.32
N VAL A 31 12.75 29.97 1.49
CA VAL A 31 12.82 28.99 0.41
C VAL A 31 11.37 28.58 0.07
N THR A 32 10.90 29.00 -1.10
CA THR A 32 9.58 28.68 -1.64
C THR A 32 9.73 27.65 -2.75
N GLU A 33 8.62 27.03 -3.18
CA GLU A 33 8.57 26.10 -4.31
C GLU A 33 9.27 26.68 -5.57
N ALA A 34 8.99 27.93 -5.92
CA ALA A 34 9.60 28.59 -7.07
C ALA A 34 11.13 28.73 -6.99
N LYS A 35 11.73 28.54 -5.81
CA LYS A 35 13.18 28.57 -5.58
C LYS A 35 13.83 27.19 -5.55
N LEU A 36 13.02 26.16 -5.59
CA LEU A 36 13.45 24.77 -5.70
C LEU A 36 13.27 24.34 -7.17
N GLY A 37 14.36 24.06 -7.86
CA GLY A 37 14.27 23.48 -9.21
C GLY A 37 13.74 22.06 -9.18
N PRO A 38 13.27 21.52 -10.32
CA PRO A 38 12.93 20.12 -10.44
C PRO A 38 14.05 19.24 -9.88
N GLU A 39 13.68 18.17 -9.15
CA GLU A 39 14.62 17.21 -8.56
C GLU A 39 15.67 17.78 -7.60
N SER A 40 15.54 19.05 -7.20
CA SER A 40 16.50 19.69 -6.29
C SER A 40 16.49 19.09 -4.88
N VAL A 41 15.39 18.44 -4.46
CA VAL A 41 15.26 17.70 -3.20
C VAL A 41 15.35 16.21 -3.50
N THR A 42 16.52 15.62 -3.33
CA THR A 42 16.78 14.20 -3.52
C THR A 42 16.62 13.43 -2.21
N THR A 43 16.58 12.10 -2.28
CA THR A 43 16.48 11.22 -1.09
C THR A 43 17.58 11.51 -0.06
N GLY A 44 18.83 11.76 -0.51
CA GLY A 44 19.94 12.07 0.39
C GLY A 44 19.84 13.42 1.10
N LYS A 45 18.92 14.32 0.66
CA LYS A 45 18.66 15.62 1.30
C LYS A 45 17.50 15.58 2.28
N LEU A 46 16.77 14.47 2.32
CA LEU A 46 15.73 14.19 3.30
C LEU A 46 16.33 13.32 4.40
N GLY A 47 16.41 13.85 5.61
CA GLY A 47 16.80 13.05 6.77
C GLY A 47 15.77 11.94 7.04
N ASN A 48 16.16 10.92 7.79
CA ASN A 48 15.24 9.89 8.23
C ASN A 48 14.05 10.55 8.95
N GLU A 49 12.84 10.06 8.66
CA GLU A 49 11.58 10.56 9.23
C GLU A 49 11.25 12.04 8.91
N ALA A 50 12.01 12.69 8.01
CA ALA A 50 11.75 14.07 7.61
C ALA A 50 10.36 14.25 6.97
N VAL A 51 9.80 13.19 6.36
CA VAL A 51 8.44 13.16 5.82
C VAL A 51 7.56 12.29 6.73
N SER A 52 6.87 12.92 7.67
CA SER A 52 5.90 12.25 8.56
C SER A 52 4.54 12.10 7.88
N SER A 53 3.66 11.26 8.43
CA SER A 53 2.28 11.07 7.94
C SER A 53 1.49 12.39 7.83
N ALA A 54 1.73 13.34 8.74
CA ALA A 54 1.09 14.66 8.71
C ALA A 54 1.53 15.54 7.51
N LYS A 55 2.63 15.19 6.85
CA LYS A 55 3.13 15.88 5.64
C LYS A 55 2.70 15.21 4.34
N ILE A 56 2.10 14.03 4.44
CA ILE A 56 1.53 13.32 3.30
C ILE A 56 0.06 13.72 3.20
N SER A 57 -0.34 14.26 2.05
CA SER A 57 -1.73 14.68 1.85
C SER A 57 -2.69 13.49 1.91
N SER A 58 -3.93 13.74 2.34
CA SER A 58 -5.00 12.72 2.30
C SER A 58 -5.25 12.18 0.88
N ALA A 59 -4.95 12.96 -0.16
CA ALA A 59 -5.06 12.53 -1.54
C ALA A 59 -4.16 11.33 -1.87
N VAL A 60 -2.95 11.27 -1.30
CA VAL A 60 -2.03 10.13 -1.48
C VAL A 60 -2.62 8.86 -0.85
N TRP A 61 -3.17 8.97 0.36
CA TRP A 61 -3.84 7.85 1.03
C TRP A 61 -5.07 7.35 0.26
N HIS A 62 -5.89 8.29 -0.27
CA HIS A 62 -7.02 7.94 -1.12
C HIS A 62 -6.58 7.24 -2.41
N GLN A 63 -5.46 7.64 -2.99
CA GLN A 63 -4.92 6.98 -4.18
C GLN A 63 -4.53 5.53 -3.91
N ILE A 64 -3.84 5.26 -2.81
CA ILE A 64 -3.48 3.91 -2.37
C ILE A 64 -4.74 3.06 -2.18
N LEU A 65 -5.76 3.60 -1.50
CA LEU A 65 -7.02 2.89 -1.25
C LEU A 65 -7.85 2.67 -2.52
N LYS A 66 -7.85 3.61 -3.47
CA LYS A 66 -8.55 3.46 -4.76
C LYS A 66 -7.99 2.33 -5.63
N ASN A 67 -6.71 2.02 -5.50
CA ASN A 67 -6.08 0.93 -6.23
C ASN A 67 -6.33 -0.46 -5.59
N THR A 68 -7.04 -0.48 -4.45
CA THR A 68 -7.43 -1.73 -3.78
C THR A 68 -8.57 -2.40 -4.55
N THR A 69 -8.41 -3.68 -4.86
CA THR A 69 -9.42 -4.51 -5.51
C THR A 69 -9.83 -5.62 -4.54
N TYR A 70 -11.14 -5.80 -4.37
CA TYR A 70 -11.69 -6.91 -3.62
C TYR A 70 -12.14 -7.99 -4.60
N VAL A 71 -11.62 -9.20 -4.43
CA VAL A 71 -11.97 -10.36 -5.25
C VAL A 71 -12.51 -11.49 -4.40
N THR A 72 -13.44 -12.27 -4.94
CA THR A 72 -14.04 -13.43 -4.27
C THR A 72 -14.09 -14.62 -5.21
N GLU A 73 -13.96 -15.82 -4.65
CA GLU A 73 -14.18 -17.09 -5.33
C GLU A 73 -15.01 -18.00 -4.46
N THR A 74 -15.89 -18.80 -5.07
CA THR A 74 -16.78 -19.72 -4.35
C THR A 74 -16.73 -21.13 -4.92
N SER A 75 -16.86 -22.14 -4.05
CA SER A 75 -16.92 -23.55 -4.47
C SER A 75 -18.25 -23.97 -5.12
N GLY A 76 -19.27 -23.13 -5.06
CA GLY A 76 -20.64 -23.54 -5.37
C GLY A 76 -21.28 -24.36 -4.23
N PRO A 77 -22.61 -24.53 -4.30
CA PRO A 77 -23.39 -25.28 -3.30
C PRO A 77 -23.37 -26.78 -3.64
N GLN A 78 -22.42 -27.50 -3.08
CA GLN A 78 -22.25 -28.96 -3.27
C GLN A 78 -22.11 -29.64 -1.91
N SER A 79 -22.33 -30.97 -1.85
CA SER A 79 -22.19 -31.79 -0.64
C SER A 79 -20.86 -32.57 -0.63
N GLU A 80 -19.76 -31.88 -0.87
CA GLU A 80 -18.41 -32.46 -0.82
C GLU A 80 -17.85 -32.38 0.59
N THR A 81 -17.14 -33.41 1.03
CA THR A 81 -16.56 -33.50 2.38
C THR A 81 -15.44 -32.44 2.59
N ASN A 82 -14.70 -32.11 1.54
CA ASN A 82 -13.62 -31.11 1.57
C ASN A 82 -13.77 -30.18 0.39
N LYS A 83 -13.53 -28.91 0.62
CA LYS A 83 -13.50 -27.88 -0.44
C LYS A 83 -12.30 -26.98 -0.27
N THR A 84 -11.73 -26.57 -1.42
CA THR A 84 -10.68 -25.55 -1.51
C THR A 84 -11.04 -24.58 -2.62
N VAL A 85 -10.88 -23.29 -2.36
CA VAL A 85 -11.07 -22.22 -3.35
C VAL A 85 -9.95 -21.19 -3.21
N ILE A 86 -9.59 -20.55 -4.32
CA ILE A 86 -8.53 -19.53 -4.36
C ILE A 86 -9.12 -18.28 -5.01
N ALA A 87 -9.24 -17.21 -4.24
CA ALA A 87 -9.56 -15.88 -4.75
C ALA A 87 -8.28 -15.25 -5.32
N LYS A 88 -8.13 -15.26 -6.65
CA LYS A 88 -6.93 -14.76 -7.34
C LYS A 88 -6.99 -13.26 -7.59
N CYS A 89 -5.92 -12.56 -7.28
CA CYS A 89 -5.74 -11.15 -7.62
C CYS A 89 -5.64 -10.97 -9.15
N PRO A 90 -6.13 -9.84 -9.69
CA PRO A 90 -5.88 -9.46 -11.07
C PRO A 90 -4.38 -9.35 -11.36
N SER A 91 -4.01 -9.53 -12.63
CA SER A 91 -2.62 -9.37 -13.08
C SER A 91 -2.03 -8.03 -12.65
N GLY A 92 -0.80 -8.03 -12.15
CA GLY A 92 -0.10 -6.85 -11.64
C GLY A 92 -0.50 -6.42 -10.22
N LYS A 93 -1.31 -7.22 -9.51
CA LYS A 93 -1.68 -6.97 -8.12
C LYS A 93 -1.30 -8.12 -7.21
N GLU A 94 -0.97 -7.79 -5.97
CA GLU A 94 -0.69 -8.75 -4.92
C GLU A 94 -1.73 -8.69 -3.79
N ALA A 95 -1.98 -9.85 -3.16
CA ALA A 95 -2.85 -9.93 -2.00
C ALA A 95 -2.15 -9.36 -0.76
N ILE A 96 -2.80 -8.41 -0.09
CA ILE A 96 -2.37 -7.85 1.21
C ILE A 96 -3.21 -8.38 2.37
N GLY A 97 -4.27 -9.12 2.08
CA GLY A 97 -5.15 -9.75 3.07
C GLY A 97 -6.23 -10.56 2.38
N GLY A 98 -6.94 -11.34 3.17
CA GLY A 98 -8.03 -12.14 2.68
C GLY A 98 -8.72 -12.90 3.80
N GLY A 99 -9.59 -13.83 3.45
CA GLY A 99 -10.29 -14.63 4.43
C GLY A 99 -11.20 -15.66 3.81
N VAL A 100 -11.88 -16.37 4.70
CA VAL A 100 -12.77 -17.49 4.41
C VAL A 100 -14.16 -17.24 4.98
N ARG A 101 -15.18 -17.71 4.26
CA ARG A 101 -16.56 -17.79 4.74
C ARG A 101 -17.19 -19.12 4.32
N VAL A 102 -17.84 -19.78 5.27
CA VAL A 102 -18.64 -20.97 5.03
C VAL A 102 -20.12 -20.60 5.20
N THR A 103 -20.98 -21.07 4.30
CA THR A 103 -22.44 -20.86 4.35
C THR A 103 -23.17 -22.15 4.04
N GLY A 104 -24.37 -22.36 4.61
CA GLY A 104 -25.19 -23.53 4.40
C GLY A 104 -24.84 -24.76 5.26
N ALA A 105 -23.86 -24.66 6.13
CA ALA A 105 -23.27 -25.82 6.82
C ALA A 105 -23.69 -25.94 8.29
N ASN A 106 -24.86 -25.90 8.69
CA ASN A 106 -25.42 -26.18 10.05
C ASN A 106 -24.40 -26.46 11.20
N SER A 107 -23.27 -25.72 11.24
CA SER A 107 -22.15 -25.89 12.18
C SER A 107 -21.33 -27.19 12.07
N LYS A 108 -21.53 -27.98 11.03
CA LYS A 108 -20.81 -29.25 10.80
C LYS A 108 -19.59 -29.09 9.87
N VAL A 109 -19.34 -27.91 9.37
CA VAL A 109 -18.20 -27.61 8.50
C VAL A 109 -17.29 -26.58 9.18
N VAL A 110 -16.01 -26.87 9.18
CA VAL A 110 -14.98 -25.99 9.77
C VAL A 110 -13.95 -25.56 8.72
N PRO A 111 -13.57 -24.30 8.70
CA PRO A 111 -12.41 -23.87 7.93
C PRO A 111 -11.15 -24.58 8.43
N THR A 112 -10.32 -25.05 7.50
CA THR A 112 -9.06 -25.73 7.80
C THR A 112 -7.86 -24.92 7.33
N GLU A 113 -8.08 -23.98 6.39
CA GLU A 113 -7.05 -23.09 5.87
C GLU A 113 -7.64 -21.72 5.52
N SER A 114 -6.87 -20.68 5.77
CA SER A 114 -7.09 -19.33 5.28
C SER A 114 -5.72 -18.65 5.20
N ALA A 115 -5.11 -18.64 4.03
CA ALA A 115 -3.71 -18.24 3.84
C ALA A 115 -3.48 -17.53 2.49
N PRO A 116 -2.44 -16.68 2.37
CA PRO A 116 -2.06 -16.14 1.08
C PRO A 116 -1.59 -17.26 0.13
N GLU A 117 -1.97 -17.14 -1.12
CA GLU A 117 -1.51 -18.00 -2.22
C GLU A 117 -0.30 -17.36 -2.90
N PHE A 118 0.74 -18.14 -3.14
CA PHE A 118 2.00 -17.68 -3.74
C PHE A 118 2.21 -18.33 -5.10
N ASP A 119 2.83 -17.61 -6.01
CA ASP A 119 3.40 -18.19 -7.24
C ASP A 119 4.82 -18.70 -7.04
N ALA A 120 5.41 -19.22 -8.12
CA ALA A 120 6.77 -19.76 -8.10
C ALA A 120 7.86 -18.70 -7.85
N THR A 121 7.54 -17.41 -7.96
CA THR A 121 8.46 -16.29 -7.69
C THR A 121 8.37 -15.79 -6.26
N GLY A 122 7.36 -16.25 -5.50
CA GLY A 122 7.06 -15.80 -4.14
C GLY A 122 6.12 -14.60 -4.09
N ALA A 123 5.52 -14.19 -5.20
CA ALA A 123 4.50 -13.15 -5.23
C ALA A 123 3.17 -13.68 -4.68
N ARG A 124 2.45 -12.85 -3.91
CA ARG A 124 1.16 -13.20 -3.30
C ARG A 124 0.02 -13.02 -4.31
N ILE A 125 -0.24 -14.06 -5.09
CA ILE A 125 -1.18 -14.01 -6.22
C ILE A 125 -2.65 -14.12 -5.83
N GLY A 126 -2.98 -14.32 -4.56
CA GLY A 126 -4.35 -14.47 -4.10
C GLY A 126 -4.46 -14.90 -2.65
N TRP A 127 -5.63 -15.45 -2.30
CA TRP A 127 -5.94 -16.00 -0.99
C TRP A 127 -6.60 -17.38 -1.14
N SER A 128 -5.99 -18.38 -0.54
CA SER A 128 -6.52 -19.75 -0.46
C SER A 128 -7.39 -19.92 0.77
N ALA A 129 -8.47 -20.64 0.60
CA ALA A 129 -9.33 -21.07 1.70
C ALA A 129 -9.72 -22.53 1.52
N SER A 130 -9.63 -23.32 2.59
CA SER A 130 -10.09 -24.69 2.65
C SER A 130 -11.02 -24.90 3.83
N ALA A 131 -11.99 -25.79 3.67
CA ALA A 131 -12.88 -26.22 4.73
C ALA A 131 -13.26 -27.69 4.58
N ARG A 132 -13.62 -28.33 5.68
CA ARG A 132 -14.06 -29.74 5.70
C ARG A 132 -15.27 -29.95 6.59
N GLU A 133 -16.05 -30.99 6.27
CA GLU A 133 -17.04 -31.53 7.17
C GLU A 133 -16.37 -32.26 8.35
N ILE A 134 -16.84 -31.98 9.56
CA ILE A 134 -16.45 -32.70 10.77
C ILE A 134 -17.46 -33.83 11.11
N GLU A 135 -18.68 -33.69 10.59
CA GLU A 135 -19.74 -34.70 10.58
C GLU A 135 -20.43 -34.65 9.22
N PRO A 136 -20.98 -35.77 8.73
CA PRO A 136 -21.71 -35.75 7.46
C PRO A 136 -22.84 -34.72 7.46
N GLU A 137 -22.82 -33.84 6.47
CA GLU A 137 -23.84 -32.82 6.24
C GLU A 137 -24.82 -33.36 5.17
N SER A 138 -26.11 -33.37 5.50
CA SER A 138 -27.15 -33.83 4.57
C SER A 138 -27.51 -32.79 3.49
N GLY A 139 -27.07 -31.56 3.67
CA GLY A 139 -27.31 -30.44 2.77
C GLY A 139 -26.11 -30.06 1.93
N THR A 140 -26.29 -29.05 1.10
CA THR A 140 -25.19 -28.42 0.35
C THR A 140 -24.63 -27.25 1.14
N TRP A 141 -23.33 -27.04 1.02
CA TRP A 141 -22.66 -25.90 1.63
C TRP A 141 -21.71 -25.22 0.63
N THR A 142 -21.39 -23.98 0.89
CA THR A 142 -20.54 -23.17 0.02
C THR A 142 -19.37 -22.64 0.83
N LEU A 143 -18.18 -22.81 0.28
CA LEU A 143 -16.95 -22.15 0.73
C LEU A 143 -16.69 -20.94 -0.14
N LEU A 144 -16.39 -19.79 0.47
CA LEU A 144 -15.98 -18.56 -0.17
C LEU A 144 -14.60 -18.15 0.34
N ALA A 145 -13.68 -17.93 -0.57
CA ALA A 145 -12.46 -17.17 -0.30
C ALA A 145 -12.63 -15.73 -0.78
N TYR A 146 -11.97 -14.78 -0.10
CA TYR A 146 -11.82 -13.42 -0.61
C TYR A 146 -10.38 -12.96 -0.44
N ALA A 147 -9.93 -12.10 -1.34
CA ALA A 147 -8.64 -11.43 -1.27
C ALA A 147 -8.80 -9.91 -1.45
N VAL A 148 -7.98 -9.16 -0.73
CA VAL A 148 -7.79 -7.73 -0.89
C VAL A 148 -6.47 -7.53 -1.63
N CYS A 149 -6.54 -7.04 -2.85
CA CYS A 149 -5.41 -6.94 -3.78
C CYS A 149 -5.03 -5.48 -4.02
N VAL A 150 -3.74 -5.18 -4.06
CA VAL A 150 -3.19 -3.85 -4.36
C VAL A 150 -2.11 -3.96 -5.43
N GLU A 151 -1.91 -2.89 -6.16
CA GLU A 151 -0.76 -2.69 -7.03
C GLU A 151 0.42 -2.23 -6.17
N LEU A 152 1.58 -2.91 -6.27
CA LEU A 152 2.79 -2.63 -5.49
C LEU A 152 3.88 -2.01 -6.36
#